data_419c4ffdd04d05a3b3420323de091fda
#
_entry.id   419c4ffdd04d05a3b3420323de091fda
#
_cell.length_a   1.000
_cell.length_b   1.000
_cell.length_c   1.000
_cell.angle_alpha   90.00
_cell.angle_beta   90.00
_cell.angle_gamma   90.00
#
_symmetry.space_group_name_H-M   'P 1'
#
loop_
_entity.id
_entity.type
_entity.pdbx_description
1 polymer ?
#
loop_
_entity_poly.entity_id
_entity_poly.type
_entity_poly.pdbx_seq_one_letter_code
_entity_poly.pdbx_strand_id
1 'polypeptide(L)'
;RYFYITAPALHLKKFEWAKNFIDNFKEKLPPVQEDYQYLHTLANYYFSMKDFGKALEELSKIKDNKHHIALTANKLKMQILYELKDFETFLYTIDSYRHFLKNYCKIFIETNPKINLNFVKYLRRLIDIQSGKKIKPDELRFEIQREKIITSKNWLLEKTNELIR
;
A
#
# COMPACT_ATOMS: atom_id res chain seq x y z
N ARG A 1 -12.60 -5.14 9.27
CA ARG A 1 -12.73 -4.40 10.57
C ARG A 1 -11.44 -4.43 11.38
N TYR A 2 -10.73 -5.56 11.46
CA TYR A 2 -9.49 -5.75 12.25
C TYR A 2 -8.42 -4.68 11.95
N PHE A 3 -8.07 -4.49 10.68
CA PHE A 3 -7.13 -3.46 10.24
C PHE A 3 -7.62 -2.03 10.59
N TYR A 4 -8.92 -1.75 10.51
CA TYR A 4 -9.44 -0.41 10.81
C TYR A 4 -9.29 0.00 12.28
N ILE A 5 -9.18 -0.96 13.19
CA ILE A 5 -8.91 -0.70 14.61
C ILE A 5 -7.44 -0.38 14.84
N THR A 6 -6.54 -1.07 14.15
CA THR A 6 -5.08 -0.87 14.32
C THR A 6 -4.56 0.34 13.54
N ALA A 7 -5.16 0.69 12.41
CA ALA A 7 -4.69 1.78 11.55
C ALA A 7 -4.54 3.15 12.28
N PRO A 8 -5.50 3.62 13.12
CA PRO A 8 -5.32 4.83 13.90
C PRO A 8 -4.16 4.75 14.89
N ALA A 9 -3.98 3.61 15.55
CA ALA A 9 -2.88 3.41 16.50
C ALA A 9 -1.51 3.45 15.81
N LEU A 10 -1.40 2.85 14.63
CA LEU A 10 -0.19 2.90 13.80
C LEU A 10 0.10 4.34 13.34
N HIS A 11 -0.92 5.09 12.96
CA HIS A 11 -0.78 6.50 12.59
C HIS A 11 -0.29 7.36 13.76
N LEU A 12 -0.78 7.08 14.96
CA LEU A 12 -0.36 7.74 16.20
C LEU A 12 0.94 7.17 16.79
N LYS A 13 1.62 6.27 16.08
CA LYS A 13 2.87 5.60 16.50
C LYS A 13 2.75 4.82 17.82
N LYS A 14 1.55 4.37 18.18
CA LYS A 14 1.32 3.52 19.37
C LYS A 14 1.60 2.04 19.03
N PHE A 15 2.86 1.76 18.71
CA PHE A 15 3.27 0.46 18.18
C PHE A 15 3.08 -0.70 19.16
N GLU A 16 3.41 -0.52 20.44
CA GLU A 16 3.22 -1.57 21.46
C GLU A 16 1.75 -1.94 21.60
N TRP A 17 0.87 -0.94 21.69
CA TRP A 17 -0.56 -1.19 21.76
C TRP A 17 -1.05 -1.93 20.52
N ALA A 18 -0.63 -1.48 19.32
CA ALA A 18 -1.02 -2.10 18.06
C ALA A 18 -0.56 -3.56 17.98
N LYS A 19 0.69 -3.84 18.41
CA LYS A 19 1.22 -5.22 18.41
C LYS A 19 0.46 -6.12 19.38
N ASN A 20 0.24 -5.66 20.61
CA ASN A 20 -0.54 -6.41 21.59
C ASN A 20 -1.97 -6.70 21.10
N PHE A 21 -2.61 -5.72 20.45
CA PHE A 21 -3.92 -5.94 19.85
C PHE A 21 -3.87 -7.00 18.73
N ILE A 22 -2.89 -6.91 17.83
CA ILE A 22 -2.72 -7.85 16.71
C ILE A 22 -2.57 -9.29 17.24
N ASP A 23 -1.72 -9.49 18.23
CA ASP A 23 -1.43 -10.82 18.79
C ASP A 23 -2.62 -11.40 19.58
N ASN A 24 -3.23 -10.60 20.46
CA ASN A 24 -4.30 -11.05 21.33
C ASN A 24 -5.64 -11.31 20.62
N PHE A 25 -5.85 -10.71 19.46
CA PHE A 25 -7.12 -10.85 18.74
C PHE A 25 -7.02 -11.73 17.50
N LYS A 26 -5.86 -12.34 17.23
CA LYS A 26 -5.69 -13.27 16.11
C LYS A 26 -6.73 -14.39 16.13
N GLU A 27 -6.83 -15.10 17.25
CA GLU A 27 -7.73 -16.24 17.43
C GLU A 27 -9.23 -15.88 17.39
N LYS A 28 -9.56 -14.58 17.49
CA LYS A 28 -10.93 -14.07 17.40
C LYS A 28 -11.36 -13.74 15.97
N LEU A 29 -10.47 -13.90 15.02
CA LEU A 29 -10.81 -13.73 13.61
C LEU A 29 -11.57 -14.96 13.09
N PRO A 30 -12.57 -14.78 12.19
CA PRO A 30 -13.20 -15.90 11.53
C PRO A 30 -12.16 -16.74 10.76
N PRO A 31 -12.17 -18.08 10.84
CA PRO A 31 -11.15 -18.94 10.21
C PRO A 31 -10.88 -18.66 8.72
N VAL A 32 -11.93 -18.32 7.98
CA VAL A 32 -11.84 -17.98 6.53
C VAL A 32 -11.11 -16.65 6.25
N GLN A 33 -10.98 -15.79 7.27
CA GLN A 33 -10.38 -14.46 7.15
C GLN A 33 -9.15 -14.28 8.02
N GLU A 34 -8.87 -15.25 8.88
CA GLU A 34 -7.84 -15.17 9.92
C GLU A 34 -6.47 -14.88 9.32
N ASP A 35 -5.99 -15.74 8.44
CA ASP A 35 -4.64 -15.64 7.87
C ASP A 35 -4.46 -14.32 7.12
N TYR A 36 -5.40 -13.96 6.27
CA TYR A 36 -5.29 -12.74 5.47
C TYR A 36 -5.35 -11.47 6.32
N GLN A 37 -6.37 -11.32 7.18
CA GLN A 37 -6.52 -10.10 7.97
C GLN A 37 -5.37 -9.94 8.96
N TYR A 38 -4.93 -11.02 9.55
CA TYR A 38 -3.79 -11.03 10.44
C TYR A 38 -2.50 -10.62 9.71
N LEU A 39 -2.13 -11.35 8.65
CA LEU A 39 -0.90 -11.12 7.89
C LEU A 39 -0.87 -9.71 7.26
N HIS A 40 -1.98 -9.26 6.68
CA HIS A 40 -2.07 -7.91 6.13
C HIS A 40 -1.93 -6.83 7.21
N THR A 41 -2.53 -7.02 8.38
CA THR A 41 -2.42 -6.07 9.49
C THR A 41 -1.01 -6.06 10.06
N LEU A 42 -0.39 -7.24 10.20
CA LEU A 42 0.99 -7.37 10.65
C LEU A 42 1.98 -6.72 9.65
N ALA A 43 1.76 -6.90 8.35
CA ALA A 43 2.54 -6.22 7.31
C ALA A 43 2.43 -4.69 7.41
N ASN A 44 1.23 -4.15 7.66
CA ASN A 44 1.04 -2.70 7.90
C ASN A 44 1.73 -2.22 9.18
N TYR A 45 1.74 -3.05 10.23
CA TYR A 45 2.49 -2.76 11.44
C TYR A 45 3.98 -2.61 11.14
N TYR A 46 4.61 -3.61 10.50
CA TYR A 46 6.02 -3.54 10.13
C TYR A 46 6.33 -2.40 9.15
N PHE A 47 5.44 -2.14 8.19
CA PHE A 47 5.57 -0.99 7.29
C PHE A 47 5.60 0.34 8.07
N SER A 48 4.73 0.50 9.06
CA SER A 48 4.67 1.70 9.91
C SER A 48 5.91 1.84 10.80
N MET A 49 6.53 0.73 11.19
CA MET A 49 7.80 0.66 11.90
C MET A 49 9.01 0.87 10.98
N LYS A 50 8.81 1.02 9.68
CA LYS A 50 9.85 1.07 8.62
C LYS A 50 10.68 -0.22 8.50
N ASP A 51 10.20 -1.34 9.03
CA ASP A 51 10.77 -2.67 8.81
C ASP A 51 10.18 -3.27 7.53
N PHE A 52 10.62 -2.73 6.40
CA PHE A 52 10.08 -3.05 5.08
C PHE A 52 10.33 -4.51 4.67
N GLY A 53 11.44 -5.09 5.13
CA GLY A 53 11.76 -6.50 4.89
C GLY A 53 10.73 -7.43 5.51
N LYS A 54 10.44 -7.27 6.82
CA LYS A 54 9.40 -8.04 7.49
C LYS A 54 8.01 -7.76 6.93
N ALA A 55 7.71 -6.52 6.58
CA ALA A 55 6.43 -6.19 5.95
C ALA A 55 6.22 -6.97 4.65
N LEU A 56 7.24 -7.08 3.81
CA LEU A 56 7.20 -7.84 2.56
C LEU A 56 7.08 -9.35 2.81
N GLU A 57 7.81 -9.87 3.80
CA GLU A 57 7.73 -11.27 4.23
C GLU A 57 6.30 -11.65 4.64
N GLU A 58 5.65 -10.83 5.48
CA GLU A 58 4.27 -11.12 5.91
C GLU A 58 3.27 -11.07 4.75
N LEU A 59 3.44 -10.14 3.81
CA LEU A 59 2.61 -10.10 2.60
C LEU A 59 2.79 -11.33 1.72
N SER A 60 4.00 -11.90 1.65
CA SER A 60 4.30 -13.07 0.83
C SER A 60 3.61 -14.36 1.33
N LYS A 61 3.26 -14.40 2.61
CA LYS A 61 2.53 -15.53 3.23
C LYS A 61 1.04 -15.55 2.86
N ILE A 62 0.51 -14.45 2.31
CA ILE A 62 -0.90 -14.35 1.91
C ILE A 62 -1.12 -15.18 0.63
N LYS A 63 -1.80 -16.31 0.78
CA LYS A 63 -2.09 -17.23 -0.34
C LYS A 63 -3.45 -16.99 -1.00
N ASP A 64 -4.31 -16.20 -0.37
CA ASP A 64 -5.68 -15.97 -0.86
C ASP A 64 -5.68 -14.91 -1.97
N ASN A 65 -6.20 -15.29 -3.13
CA ASN A 65 -6.32 -14.44 -4.32
C ASN A 65 -7.69 -13.77 -4.45
N LYS A 66 -8.47 -13.70 -3.37
CA LYS A 66 -9.74 -12.95 -3.41
C LYS A 66 -9.48 -11.51 -3.82
N HIS A 67 -10.33 -11.00 -4.68
CA HIS A 67 -10.09 -9.72 -5.36
C HIS A 67 -9.86 -8.52 -4.42
N HIS A 68 -10.64 -8.41 -3.33
CA HIS A 68 -10.49 -7.31 -2.37
C HIS A 68 -9.18 -7.40 -1.56
N ILE A 69 -8.69 -8.62 -1.33
CA ILE A 69 -7.41 -8.92 -0.68
C ILE A 69 -6.25 -8.48 -1.57
N ALA A 70 -6.29 -8.93 -2.83
CA ALA A 70 -5.29 -8.57 -3.81
C ALA A 70 -5.17 -7.05 -4.00
N LEU A 71 -6.27 -6.31 -3.90
CA LEU A 71 -6.31 -4.85 -4.02
C LEU A 71 -5.44 -4.15 -2.95
N THR A 72 -5.65 -4.52 -1.69
CA THR A 72 -4.96 -3.88 -0.55
C THR A 72 -3.54 -4.40 -0.37
N ALA A 73 -3.32 -5.69 -0.56
CA ALA A 73 -2.01 -6.31 -0.46
C ALA A 73 -1.05 -5.81 -1.56
N ASN A 74 -1.49 -5.74 -2.81
CA ASN A 74 -0.67 -5.21 -3.90
C ASN A 74 -0.33 -3.72 -3.73
N LYS A 75 -1.27 -2.92 -3.22
CA LYS A 75 -0.99 -1.52 -2.91
C LYS A 75 0.13 -1.40 -1.88
N LEU A 76 0.03 -2.11 -0.77
CA LEU A 76 1.05 -2.11 0.27
C LEU A 76 2.39 -2.66 -0.25
N LYS A 77 2.36 -3.74 -1.05
CA LYS A 77 3.55 -4.29 -1.68
C LYS A 77 4.28 -3.25 -2.52
N MET A 78 3.56 -2.48 -3.34
CA MET A 78 4.17 -1.43 -4.16
C MET A 78 4.79 -0.30 -3.31
N GLN A 79 4.16 0.07 -2.19
CA GLN A 79 4.75 1.04 -1.26
C GLN A 79 6.05 0.49 -0.64
N ILE A 80 6.06 -0.78 -0.21
CA ILE A 80 7.24 -1.43 0.34
C ILE A 80 8.39 -1.51 -0.68
N LEU A 81 8.09 -1.92 -1.91
CA LEU A 81 9.10 -2.00 -2.98
C LEU A 81 9.72 -0.63 -3.30
N TYR A 82 8.91 0.44 -3.26
CA TYR A 82 9.41 1.80 -3.39
C TYR A 82 10.40 2.18 -2.26
N GLU A 83 10.06 1.87 -1.01
CA GLU A 83 10.91 2.16 0.15
C GLU A 83 12.22 1.33 0.12
N LEU A 84 12.15 0.09 -0.35
CA LEU A 84 13.32 -0.78 -0.55
C LEU A 84 14.15 -0.41 -1.79
N LYS A 85 13.67 0.52 -2.63
CA LYS A 85 14.27 0.89 -3.94
C LYS A 85 14.39 -0.30 -4.91
N ASP A 86 13.58 -1.33 -4.72
CA ASP A 86 13.47 -2.46 -5.64
C ASP A 86 12.57 -2.09 -6.82
N PHE A 87 13.10 -1.26 -7.71
CA PHE A 87 12.35 -0.71 -8.83
C PHE A 87 12.10 -1.74 -9.94
N GLU A 88 12.90 -2.76 -10.04
CA GLU A 88 12.69 -3.84 -11.01
C GLU A 88 11.44 -4.65 -10.67
N THR A 89 11.39 -5.20 -9.46
CA THR A 89 10.21 -5.93 -8.96
C THR A 89 8.97 -5.02 -8.91
N PHE A 90 9.16 -3.73 -8.61
CA PHE A 90 8.08 -2.75 -8.62
C PHE A 90 7.44 -2.60 -10.01
N LEU A 91 8.25 -2.47 -11.08
CA LEU A 91 7.75 -2.30 -12.44
C LEU A 91 6.92 -3.50 -12.88
N TYR A 92 7.41 -4.70 -12.60
CA TYR A 92 6.66 -5.93 -12.84
C TYR A 92 5.33 -5.98 -12.05
N THR A 93 5.39 -5.59 -10.78
CA THR A 93 4.20 -5.55 -9.90
C THR A 93 3.16 -4.54 -10.39
N ILE A 94 3.58 -3.38 -10.88
CA ILE A 94 2.67 -2.36 -11.43
C ILE A 94 1.89 -2.87 -12.64
N ASP A 95 2.56 -3.53 -13.57
CA ASP A 95 1.91 -4.01 -14.80
C ASP A 95 0.88 -5.11 -14.47
N SER A 96 1.26 -6.04 -13.60
CA SER A 96 0.35 -7.06 -13.08
C SER A 96 -0.86 -6.44 -12.35
N TYR A 97 -0.63 -5.42 -11.53
CA TYR A 97 -1.69 -4.75 -10.80
C TYR A 97 -2.63 -3.93 -11.69
N ARG A 98 -2.11 -3.27 -12.72
CA ARG A 98 -2.93 -2.57 -13.72
C ARG A 98 -3.84 -3.53 -14.47
N HIS A 99 -3.29 -4.68 -14.87
CA HIS A 99 -4.06 -5.73 -15.53
C HIS A 99 -5.17 -6.28 -14.60
N PHE A 100 -4.81 -6.54 -13.35
CA PHE A 100 -5.77 -6.92 -12.30
C PHE A 100 -6.88 -5.89 -12.14
N LEU A 101 -6.55 -4.60 -12.00
CA LEU A 101 -7.55 -3.52 -11.85
C LEU A 101 -8.50 -3.46 -13.04
N LYS A 102 -7.99 -3.59 -14.26
CA LYS A 102 -8.81 -3.59 -15.49
C LYS A 102 -9.83 -4.73 -15.51
N ASN A 103 -9.44 -5.90 -15.02
CA ASN A 103 -10.33 -7.07 -14.94
C ASN A 103 -11.29 -6.98 -13.76
N TYR A 104 -10.82 -6.48 -12.61
CA TYR A 104 -11.62 -6.30 -11.40
C TYR A 104 -12.81 -5.36 -11.61
N CYS A 105 -12.61 -4.27 -12.34
CA CYS A 105 -13.67 -3.29 -12.62
C CYS A 105 -14.84 -3.84 -13.42
N LYS A 106 -14.63 -4.94 -14.13
CA LYS A 106 -15.71 -5.63 -14.86
C LYS A 106 -16.61 -6.44 -13.93
N ILE A 107 -16.13 -6.78 -12.74
CA ILE A 107 -16.80 -7.66 -11.78
C ILE A 107 -17.48 -6.86 -10.67
N PHE A 108 -16.90 -5.74 -10.25
CA PHE A 108 -17.37 -4.93 -9.12
C PHE A 108 -17.65 -3.48 -9.54
N ILE A 109 -18.91 -3.22 -9.87
CA ILE A 109 -19.40 -1.91 -10.34
C ILE A 109 -19.28 -0.83 -9.25
N GLU A 110 -19.30 -1.21 -7.96
CA GLU A 110 -19.30 -0.27 -6.83
C GLU A 110 -17.90 0.30 -6.50
N THR A 111 -16.81 -0.30 -7.01
CA THR A 111 -15.46 0.20 -6.72
C THR A 111 -14.97 1.11 -7.83
N ASN A 112 -14.64 2.35 -7.48
CA ASN A 112 -14.02 3.28 -8.43
C ASN A 112 -12.54 2.92 -8.65
N PRO A 113 -12.18 2.27 -9.75
CA PRO A 113 -10.79 1.84 -10.02
C PRO A 113 -9.84 3.02 -10.18
N LYS A 114 -10.38 4.20 -10.48
CA LYS A 114 -9.62 5.44 -10.67
C LYS A 114 -8.81 5.80 -9.42
N ILE A 115 -9.31 5.47 -8.22
CA ILE A 115 -8.60 5.69 -6.96
C ILE A 115 -7.24 5.00 -6.96
N ASN A 116 -7.21 3.73 -7.37
CA ASN A 116 -5.99 2.93 -7.40
C ASN A 116 -5.14 3.22 -8.64
N LEU A 117 -5.75 3.50 -9.78
CA LEU A 117 -5.02 3.88 -11.00
C LEU A 117 -4.28 5.20 -10.82
N ASN A 118 -4.88 6.19 -10.15
CA ASN A 118 -4.21 7.45 -9.84
C ASN A 118 -3.04 7.22 -8.85
N PHE A 119 -3.21 6.37 -7.84
CA PHE A 119 -2.11 5.98 -6.96
C PHE A 119 -0.93 5.41 -7.76
N VAL A 120 -1.18 4.43 -8.63
CA VAL A 120 -0.16 3.81 -9.49
C VAL A 120 0.50 4.85 -10.40
N LYS A 121 -0.28 5.75 -11.01
CA LYS A 121 0.22 6.83 -11.87
C LYS A 121 1.24 7.70 -11.13
N TYR A 122 0.92 8.17 -9.95
CA TYR A 122 1.79 9.06 -9.18
C TYR A 122 2.99 8.33 -8.58
N LEU A 123 2.80 7.11 -8.12
CA LEU A 123 3.90 6.28 -7.63
C LEU A 123 4.93 5.99 -8.73
N ARG A 124 4.48 5.71 -9.95
CA ARG A 124 5.38 5.56 -11.10
C ARG A 124 6.19 6.82 -11.36
N ARG A 125 5.57 8.00 -11.28
CA ARG A 125 6.27 9.27 -11.49
C ARG A 125 7.31 9.56 -10.40
N LEU A 126 7.07 9.15 -9.15
CA LEU A 126 8.08 9.22 -8.09
C LEU A 126 9.33 8.40 -8.43
N ILE A 127 9.15 7.19 -8.95
CA ILE A 127 10.26 6.35 -9.40
C ILE A 127 10.96 6.95 -10.62
N ASP A 128 10.21 7.49 -11.57
CA ASP A 128 10.77 8.16 -12.74
C ASP A 128 11.68 9.33 -12.34
N ILE A 129 11.34 10.10 -11.30
CA ILE A 129 12.20 11.15 -10.74
C ILE A 129 13.46 10.55 -10.14
N GLN A 130 13.35 9.50 -9.33
CA GLN A 130 14.51 8.83 -8.71
C GLN A 130 15.44 8.18 -9.76
N SER A 131 14.88 7.79 -10.90
CA SER A 131 15.63 7.25 -12.04
C SER A 131 16.24 8.35 -12.94
N GLY A 132 16.18 9.63 -12.52
CA GLY A 132 16.81 10.74 -13.22
C GLY A 132 15.99 11.35 -14.37
N LYS A 133 14.70 11.00 -14.51
CA LYS A 133 13.84 11.66 -15.49
C LYS A 133 13.56 13.11 -15.10
N LYS A 134 13.49 14.00 -16.08
CA LYS A 134 13.26 15.44 -15.91
C LYS A 134 11.79 15.74 -15.55
N ILE A 135 11.37 15.33 -14.37
CA ILE A 135 10.08 15.65 -13.76
C ILE A 135 10.38 16.46 -12.51
N LYS A 136 9.76 17.64 -12.40
CA LYS A 136 9.96 18.48 -11.20
C LYS A 136 9.13 17.96 -10.04
N PRO A 137 9.75 17.66 -8.88
CA PRO A 137 9.03 17.16 -7.72
C PRO A 137 7.93 18.12 -7.23
N ASP A 138 8.16 19.45 -7.30
CA ASP A 138 7.15 20.43 -6.89
C ASP A 138 5.89 20.40 -7.76
N GLU A 139 6.04 20.23 -9.06
CA GLU A 139 4.89 20.08 -9.98
C GLU A 139 4.11 18.80 -9.64
N LEU A 140 4.82 17.69 -9.40
CA LEU A 140 4.22 16.44 -9.00
C LEU A 140 3.47 16.58 -7.67
N ARG A 141 4.06 17.25 -6.67
CA ARG A 141 3.42 17.53 -5.39
C ARG A 141 2.12 18.31 -5.58
N PHE A 142 2.14 19.36 -6.37
CA PHE A 142 0.96 20.17 -6.64
C PHE A 142 -0.16 19.37 -7.29
N GLU A 143 0.16 18.52 -8.27
CA GLU A 143 -0.82 17.62 -8.90
C GLU A 143 -1.44 16.64 -7.87
N ILE A 144 -0.61 16.01 -7.04
CA ILE A 144 -1.09 15.09 -5.99
C ILE A 144 -2.00 15.83 -5.00
N GLN A 145 -1.64 17.05 -4.61
CA GLN A 145 -2.46 17.86 -3.68
C GLN A 145 -3.87 18.13 -4.24
N ARG A 146 -3.99 18.38 -5.54
CA ARG A 146 -5.27 18.66 -6.19
C ARG A 146 -6.08 17.44 -6.54
N GLU A 147 -5.44 16.26 -6.63
CA GLU A 147 -6.15 15.02 -6.95
C GLU A 147 -7.09 14.61 -5.80
N LYS A 148 -8.39 14.54 -6.10
CA LYS A 148 -9.42 14.18 -5.11
C LYS A 148 -9.66 12.67 -5.03
N ILE A 149 -9.39 11.97 -6.14
CA ILE A 149 -9.73 10.54 -6.30
C ILE A 149 -8.42 9.73 -6.27
N ILE A 150 -7.86 9.56 -5.07
CA ILE A 150 -6.59 8.87 -4.87
C ILE A 150 -6.51 8.21 -3.49
N THR A 151 -5.92 7.03 -3.42
CA THR A 151 -5.56 6.38 -2.15
C THR A 151 -4.13 6.72 -1.73
N SER A 152 -3.81 6.56 -0.45
CA SER A 152 -2.47 6.79 0.13
C SER A 152 -1.87 8.18 -0.20
N LYS A 153 -2.72 9.19 -0.32
CA LYS A 153 -2.32 10.56 -0.71
C LYS A 153 -1.24 11.14 0.20
N ASN A 154 -1.41 11.01 1.52
CA ASN A 154 -0.46 11.57 2.49
C ASN A 154 0.94 10.93 2.33
N TRP A 155 1.00 9.62 2.12
CA TRP A 155 2.26 8.92 1.88
C TRP A 155 2.92 9.40 0.57
N LEU A 156 2.16 9.53 -0.53
CA LEU A 156 2.69 10.07 -1.79
C LEU A 156 3.25 11.48 -1.63
N LEU A 157 2.57 12.35 -0.87
CA LEU A 157 3.05 13.70 -0.58
C LEU A 157 4.32 13.68 0.28
N GLU A 158 4.40 12.80 1.28
CA GLU A 158 5.62 12.61 2.08
C GLU A 158 6.81 12.23 1.18
N LYS A 159 6.63 11.23 0.31
CA LYS A 159 7.71 10.79 -0.62
C LYS A 159 8.08 11.87 -1.64
N THR A 160 7.12 12.65 -2.11
CA THR A 160 7.43 13.78 -2.99
C THR A 160 8.24 14.85 -2.27
N ASN A 161 7.90 15.17 -1.02
CA ASN A 161 8.65 16.14 -0.21
C ASN A 161 10.09 15.70 0.08
N GLU A 162 10.33 14.38 0.21
CA GLU A 162 11.68 13.82 0.35
C GLU A 162 12.55 14.06 -0.90
N LEU A 163 11.94 14.17 -2.09
CA LEU A 163 12.64 14.43 -3.36
C LEU A 163 12.89 15.91 -3.64
N ILE A 164 12.24 16.82 -2.91
CA ILE A 164 12.42 18.28 -3.04
C ILE A 164 13.65 18.75 -2.23
N ARG A 165 14.09 17.97 -1.25
CA ARG A 165 15.26 18.27 -0.40
C ARG A 165 16.56 17.96 -1.09
#